data_182a7192c6af47eead40467107a22fe7
#
_entry.id   182a7192c6af47eead40467107a22fe7
#
_cell.length_a   1.000
_cell.length_b   1.000
_cell.length_c   1.000
_cell.angle_alpha   90.00
_cell.angle_beta   90.00
_cell.angle_gamma   90.00
#
_symmetry.space_group_name_H-M   'P 1'
#
loop_
_entity.id
_entity.type
_entity.pdbx_description
1 polymer ?
#
loop_
_entity_poly.entity_id
_entity_poly.type
_entity_poly.pdbx_seq_one_letter_code
_entity_poly.pdbx_strand_id
1 'polypeptide(L)'
;SGRRPSTIARALASISVVHSMAGHESPTASARVKLTMKGLRRRLGVAQAQKSPLVASQLRTVLSAIPDGLSGARDRALLLTGFSGGFRRSEIVNLNAEDLSFTADGLVITVKKSKTDQEGRGRTVGIPYGSTPGSCPVRALRRWLDQAGITKGPVFRAVGRWGRVGERRLSDQVVARIIKKHVAALG
;
A
#
# COMPACT_ATOMS: atom_id res chain seq x y z
N SER A 1 2.20 8.90 29.38
CA SER A 1 1.57 8.56 28.09
C SER A 1 2.54 7.73 27.28
N GLY A 2 2.18 6.47 26.90
CA GLY A 2 3.05 5.52 26.20
C GLY A 2 3.31 5.86 24.71
N ARG A 3 3.40 7.12 24.34
CA ARG A 3 3.68 7.53 22.95
C ARG A 3 5.15 7.38 22.61
N ARG A 4 5.42 6.86 21.41
CA ARG A 4 6.80 6.73 20.89
C ARG A 4 7.41 8.10 20.59
N PRO A 5 8.75 8.26 20.74
CA PRO A 5 9.47 9.51 20.45
C PRO A 5 9.18 10.09 19.06
N SER A 6 8.99 9.23 18.03
CA SER A 6 8.62 9.66 16.68
C SER A 6 7.24 10.32 16.59
N THR A 7 6.27 9.83 17.36
CA THR A 7 4.92 10.42 17.43
C THR A 7 4.96 11.78 18.10
N ILE A 8 5.74 11.93 19.20
CA ILE A 8 5.92 13.19 19.90
C ILE A 8 6.65 14.19 18.99
N ALA A 9 7.72 13.78 18.31
CA ALA A 9 8.45 14.63 17.37
C ALA A 9 7.55 15.20 16.26
N ARG A 10 6.64 14.38 15.74
CA ARG A 10 5.67 14.80 14.72
C ARG A 10 4.68 15.83 15.26
N ALA A 11 4.19 15.64 16.49
CA ALA A 11 3.33 16.63 17.15
C ALA A 11 4.06 17.97 17.38
N LEU A 12 5.31 17.92 17.82
CA LEU A 12 6.13 19.13 17.98
C LEU A 12 6.36 19.86 16.66
N ALA A 13 6.61 19.11 15.56
CA ALA A 13 6.74 19.72 14.24
C ALA A 13 5.44 20.40 13.79
N SER A 14 4.27 19.78 14.01
CA SER A 14 2.98 20.41 13.70
C SER A 14 2.75 21.69 14.51
N ILE A 15 3.07 21.69 15.81
CA ILE A 15 2.98 22.89 16.67
C ILE A 15 3.90 24.00 16.14
N SER A 16 5.13 23.65 15.74
CA SER A 16 6.08 24.62 15.18
C SER A 16 5.55 25.28 13.92
N VAL A 17 5.01 24.48 13.00
CA VAL A 17 4.44 24.99 11.74
C VAL A 17 3.28 25.96 12.01
N VAL A 18 2.34 25.59 12.88
CA VAL A 18 1.17 26.44 13.18
C VAL A 18 1.61 27.77 13.78
N HIS A 19 2.55 27.79 14.74
CA HIS A 19 3.07 29.03 15.31
C HIS A 19 3.76 29.89 14.26
N SER A 20 4.62 29.30 13.43
CA SER A 20 5.30 30.04 12.35
C SER A 20 4.31 30.64 11.34
N MET A 21 3.25 29.92 10.98
CA MET A 21 2.20 30.45 10.09
C MET A 21 1.40 31.58 10.71
N ALA A 22 1.26 31.60 12.04
CA ALA A 22 0.62 32.66 12.80
C ALA A 22 1.55 33.85 13.14
N GLY A 23 2.80 33.82 12.65
CA GLY A 23 3.79 34.89 12.94
C GLY A 23 4.35 34.87 14.37
N HIS A 24 4.17 33.78 15.11
CA HIS A 24 4.64 33.64 16.49
C HIS A 24 5.88 32.75 16.58
N GLU A 25 6.72 33.03 17.57
CA GLU A 25 7.85 32.17 17.90
C GLU A 25 7.35 30.81 18.40
N SER A 26 7.96 29.75 17.87
CA SER A 26 7.52 28.38 18.22
C SER A 26 7.99 27.98 19.62
N PRO A 27 7.09 27.59 20.54
CA PRO A 27 7.46 27.12 21.88
C PRO A 27 8.29 25.83 21.83
N THR A 28 8.27 25.12 20.70
CA THR A 28 9.06 23.88 20.51
C THR A 28 10.53 24.14 20.24
N ALA A 29 10.90 25.40 19.94
CA ALA A 29 12.28 25.85 19.73
C ALA A 29 13.07 25.93 21.04
N SER A 30 12.40 26.00 22.21
CA SER A 30 13.04 26.20 23.50
C SER A 30 14.03 25.09 23.84
N ALA A 31 15.13 25.44 24.53
CA ALA A 31 16.15 24.49 24.98
C ALA A 31 15.56 23.38 25.84
N ARG A 32 14.56 23.69 26.67
CA ARG A 32 13.87 22.75 27.54
C ARG A 32 13.17 21.62 26.72
N VAL A 33 12.44 21.97 25.69
CA VAL A 33 11.78 20.97 24.81
C VAL A 33 12.80 20.14 24.06
N LYS A 34 13.86 20.75 23.53
CA LYS A 34 14.94 20.04 22.83
C LYS A 34 15.64 19.03 23.74
N LEU A 35 16.00 19.43 24.96
CA LEU A 35 16.65 18.56 25.95
C LEU A 35 15.73 17.43 26.40
N THR A 36 14.45 17.71 26.67
CA THR A 36 13.45 16.69 27.01
C THR A 36 13.32 15.65 25.90
N MET A 37 13.23 16.10 24.64
CA MET A 37 13.18 15.17 23.50
C MET A 37 14.44 14.33 23.34
N LYS A 38 15.63 14.91 23.61
CA LYS A 38 16.89 14.18 23.62
C LYS A 38 16.90 13.09 24.71
N GLY A 39 16.43 13.42 25.90
CA GLY A 39 16.29 12.47 27.02
C GLY A 39 15.30 11.33 26.70
N LEU A 40 14.13 11.66 26.14
CA LEU A 40 13.13 10.67 25.72
C LEU A 40 13.69 9.71 24.66
N ARG A 41 14.41 10.22 23.65
CA ARG A 41 15.04 9.38 22.61
C ARG A 41 16.08 8.42 23.20
N ARG A 42 16.88 8.89 24.18
CA ARG A 42 17.86 8.05 24.88
C ARG A 42 17.19 6.95 25.70
N ARG A 43 16.12 7.31 26.43
CA ARG A 43 15.44 6.37 27.35
C ARG A 43 14.57 5.34 26.62
N LEU A 44 13.85 5.75 25.59
CA LEU A 44 12.88 4.91 24.87
C LEU A 44 13.44 4.28 23.58
N GLY A 45 14.64 4.69 23.18
CA GLY A 45 15.21 4.30 21.89
C GLY A 45 14.51 4.98 20.72
N VAL A 46 15.15 4.98 19.57
CA VAL A 46 14.61 5.49 18.30
C VAL A 46 14.42 4.40 17.24
N ALA A 47 14.93 3.20 17.54
CA ALA A 47 14.82 2.08 16.61
C ALA A 47 13.36 1.70 16.41
N GLN A 48 12.94 1.71 15.14
CA GLN A 48 11.64 1.18 14.77
C GLN A 48 11.78 -0.33 14.56
N ALA A 49 10.89 -1.11 15.17
CA ALA A 49 10.77 -2.52 14.83
C ALA A 49 10.38 -2.62 13.33
N GLN A 50 11.35 -2.96 12.51
CA GLN A 50 11.11 -3.20 11.10
C GLN A 50 10.35 -4.52 10.95
N LYS A 51 9.35 -4.52 10.08
CA LYS A 51 8.69 -5.76 9.66
C LYS A 51 9.61 -6.47 8.68
N SER A 52 9.70 -7.79 8.81
CA SER A 52 10.43 -8.61 7.83
C SER A 52 9.82 -8.40 6.44
N PRO A 53 10.66 -8.22 5.40
CA PRO A 53 10.16 -8.09 4.03
C PRO A 53 9.52 -9.41 3.60
N LEU A 54 8.42 -9.33 2.86
CA LEU A 54 7.82 -10.49 2.21
C LEU A 54 8.70 -10.89 1.03
N VAL A 55 9.24 -12.11 1.04
CA VAL A 55 10.04 -12.64 -0.06
C VAL A 55 9.19 -13.51 -0.99
N ALA A 56 9.70 -13.76 -2.21
CA ALA A 56 8.95 -14.47 -3.25
C ALA A 56 8.50 -15.89 -2.85
N SER A 57 9.27 -16.62 -2.04
CA SER A 57 8.89 -17.92 -1.52
C SER A 57 7.69 -17.84 -0.59
N GLN A 58 7.70 -16.89 0.35
CA GLN A 58 6.58 -16.63 1.26
C GLN A 58 5.34 -16.17 0.51
N LEU A 59 5.50 -15.32 -0.51
CA LEU A 59 4.38 -14.92 -1.36
C LEU A 59 3.73 -16.14 -2.02
N ARG A 60 4.51 -17.10 -2.55
CA ARG A 60 3.95 -18.34 -3.10
C ARG A 60 3.13 -19.13 -2.09
N THR A 61 3.62 -19.29 -0.87
CA THR A 61 2.88 -19.94 0.22
C THR A 61 1.58 -19.20 0.55
N VAL A 62 1.63 -17.86 0.60
CA VAL A 62 0.42 -17.04 0.78
C VAL A 62 -0.58 -17.28 -0.35
N LEU A 63 -0.13 -17.27 -1.59
CA LEU A 63 -0.99 -17.46 -2.77
C LEU A 63 -1.66 -18.84 -2.80
N SER A 64 -0.98 -19.89 -2.36
CA SER A 64 -1.57 -21.25 -2.30
C SER A 64 -2.66 -21.37 -1.25
N ALA A 65 -2.62 -20.55 -0.20
CA ALA A 65 -3.62 -20.52 0.87
C ALA A 65 -4.83 -19.61 0.57
N ILE A 66 -4.81 -18.84 -0.52
CA ILE A 66 -5.96 -17.99 -0.89
C ILE A 66 -7.08 -18.87 -1.44
N PRO A 67 -8.28 -18.84 -0.84
CA PRO A 67 -9.41 -19.61 -1.32
C PRO A 67 -9.79 -19.25 -2.76
N ASP A 68 -10.39 -20.20 -3.46
CA ASP A 68 -10.99 -19.92 -4.77
C ASP A 68 -12.22 -19.04 -4.65
N GLY A 69 -12.65 -18.47 -5.78
CA GLY A 69 -13.77 -17.55 -5.88
C GLY A 69 -13.36 -16.12 -6.14
N LEU A 70 -14.35 -15.27 -6.31
CA LEU A 70 -14.15 -13.90 -6.80
C LEU A 70 -13.32 -13.02 -5.84
N SER A 71 -13.54 -13.15 -4.53
CA SER A 71 -12.71 -12.43 -3.53
C SER A 71 -11.26 -12.94 -3.51
N GLY A 72 -11.05 -14.24 -3.69
CA GLY A 72 -9.70 -14.81 -3.79
C GLY A 72 -8.98 -14.40 -5.07
N ALA A 73 -9.68 -14.33 -6.20
CA ALA A 73 -9.12 -13.82 -7.45
C ALA A 73 -8.66 -12.37 -7.31
N ARG A 74 -9.49 -11.50 -6.66
CA ARG A 74 -9.11 -10.13 -6.32
C ARG A 74 -7.87 -10.07 -5.44
N ASP A 75 -7.86 -10.84 -4.36
CA ASP A 75 -6.78 -10.80 -3.37
C ASP A 75 -5.46 -11.29 -3.98
N ARG A 76 -5.52 -12.35 -4.80
CA ARG A 76 -4.38 -12.88 -5.57
C ARG A 76 -3.83 -11.82 -6.55
N ALA A 77 -4.71 -11.19 -7.32
CA ALA A 77 -4.33 -10.14 -8.26
C ALA A 77 -3.70 -8.94 -7.52
N LEU A 78 -4.29 -8.51 -6.41
CA LEU A 78 -3.79 -7.41 -5.59
C LEU A 78 -2.40 -7.69 -5.03
N LEU A 79 -2.19 -8.86 -4.44
CA LEU A 79 -0.90 -9.24 -3.85
C LEU A 79 0.19 -9.36 -4.92
N LEU A 80 -0.10 -10.03 -6.02
CA LEU A 80 0.87 -10.22 -7.11
C LEU A 80 1.22 -8.90 -7.80
N THR A 81 0.23 -8.08 -8.14
CA THR A 81 0.47 -6.78 -8.78
C THR A 81 1.21 -5.84 -7.83
N GLY A 82 0.79 -5.80 -6.55
CA GLY A 82 1.43 -4.97 -5.53
C GLY A 82 2.89 -5.33 -5.29
N PHE A 83 3.19 -6.63 -5.24
CA PHE A 83 4.55 -7.14 -5.04
C PHE A 83 5.43 -6.89 -6.27
N SER A 84 4.97 -7.28 -7.47
CA SER A 84 5.76 -7.17 -8.70
C SER A 84 6.01 -5.72 -9.13
N GLY A 85 5.05 -4.83 -8.92
CA GLY A 85 5.19 -3.42 -9.27
C GLY A 85 5.77 -2.53 -8.16
N GLY A 86 6.03 -3.09 -6.96
CA GLY A 86 6.51 -2.32 -5.81
C GLY A 86 5.57 -1.19 -5.39
N PHE A 87 4.24 -1.39 -5.54
CA PHE A 87 3.26 -0.35 -5.28
C PHE A 87 3.06 -0.07 -3.79
N ARG A 88 2.94 1.21 -3.46
CA ARG A 88 2.39 1.61 -2.16
C ARG A 88 0.89 1.27 -2.11
N ARG A 89 0.36 1.03 -0.91
CA ARG A 89 -1.07 0.70 -0.73
C ARG A 89 -1.99 1.77 -1.35
N SER A 90 -1.66 3.03 -1.19
CA SER A 90 -2.40 4.14 -1.80
C SER A 90 -2.29 4.16 -3.32
N GLU A 91 -1.17 3.77 -3.90
CA GLU A 91 -1.00 3.69 -5.35
C GLU A 91 -1.87 2.57 -5.94
N ILE A 92 -1.80 1.36 -5.36
CA ILE A 92 -2.53 0.20 -5.89
C ILE A 92 -4.07 0.37 -5.81
N VAL A 93 -4.59 1.01 -4.75
CA VAL A 93 -6.05 1.28 -4.66
C VAL A 93 -6.49 2.36 -5.62
N ASN A 94 -5.59 3.24 -6.05
CA ASN A 94 -5.90 4.32 -6.98
C ASN A 94 -5.83 3.92 -8.45
N LEU A 95 -5.40 2.71 -8.78
CA LEU A 95 -5.40 2.21 -10.15
C LEU A 95 -6.83 2.11 -10.70
N ASN A 96 -7.00 2.57 -11.93
CA ASN A 96 -8.18 2.36 -12.73
C ASN A 96 -7.87 1.44 -13.92
N ALA A 97 -8.88 0.84 -14.51
CA ALA A 97 -8.72 -0.04 -15.67
C ALA A 97 -8.06 0.71 -16.85
N GLU A 98 -8.34 1.99 -16.99
CA GLU A 98 -7.78 2.87 -18.02
C GLU A 98 -6.28 3.17 -17.82
N ASP A 99 -5.74 2.87 -16.63
CA ASP A 99 -4.31 3.02 -16.34
C ASP A 99 -3.50 1.78 -16.71
N LEU A 100 -4.17 0.72 -17.21
CA LEU A 100 -3.59 -0.59 -17.53
C LEU A 100 -3.50 -0.78 -19.05
N SER A 101 -2.32 -1.12 -19.53
CA SER A 101 -2.08 -1.52 -20.93
C SER A 101 -1.47 -2.92 -20.96
N PHE A 102 -2.27 -3.90 -21.43
CA PHE A 102 -1.81 -5.28 -21.62
C PHE A 102 -1.14 -5.43 -22.99
N THR A 103 0.10 -5.89 -22.99
CA THR A 103 0.91 -6.10 -24.19
C THR A 103 1.27 -7.58 -24.37
N ALA A 104 1.95 -7.93 -25.46
CA ALA A 104 2.51 -9.25 -25.68
C ALA A 104 3.53 -9.63 -24.59
N ASP A 105 4.32 -8.65 -24.12
CA ASP A 105 5.40 -8.85 -23.17
C ASP A 105 4.96 -8.80 -21.70
N GLY A 106 3.77 -8.24 -21.42
CA GLY A 106 3.30 -8.11 -20.06
C GLY A 106 2.21 -7.06 -19.86
N LEU A 107 2.34 -6.32 -18.79
CA LEU A 107 1.42 -5.27 -18.35
C LEU A 107 2.18 -3.99 -18.07
N VAL A 108 1.74 -2.90 -18.66
CA VAL A 108 2.20 -1.54 -18.39
C VAL A 108 1.16 -0.82 -17.55
N ILE A 109 1.57 -0.28 -16.40
CA ILE A 109 0.69 0.43 -15.46
C ILE A 109 1.14 1.89 -15.35
N THR A 110 0.24 2.82 -15.59
CA THR A 110 0.47 4.26 -15.39
C THR A 110 0.00 4.69 -14.01
N VAL A 111 0.93 5.14 -13.17
CA VAL A 111 0.65 5.67 -11.82
C VAL A 111 0.60 7.18 -11.89
N LYS A 112 -0.61 7.75 -11.89
CA LYS A 112 -0.85 9.20 -12.10
C LYS A 112 -0.36 10.07 -10.94
N LYS A 113 -0.42 9.58 -9.69
CA LYS A 113 0.00 10.31 -8.48
C LYS A 113 0.66 9.37 -7.48
N SER A 114 1.80 9.80 -6.94
CA SER A 114 2.51 9.14 -5.84
C SER A 114 2.70 10.12 -4.69
N LYS A 115 2.85 9.64 -3.46
CA LYS A 115 3.10 10.49 -2.28
C LYS A 115 4.38 11.33 -2.40
N THR A 116 5.32 10.90 -3.22
CA THR A 116 6.61 11.58 -3.47
C THR A 116 6.61 12.41 -4.74
N ASP A 117 5.56 12.31 -5.54
CA ASP A 117 5.40 13.04 -6.79
C ASP A 117 4.51 14.27 -6.56
N GLN A 118 5.11 15.31 -5.97
CA GLN A 118 4.42 16.57 -5.68
C GLN A 118 4.09 17.36 -6.96
N GLU A 119 4.82 17.10 -8.06
CA GLU A 119 4.62 17.74 -9.36
C GLU A 119 3.62 17.00 -10.26
N GLY A 120 3.16 15.81 -9.84
CA GLY A 120 2.15 15.05 -10.59
C GLY A 120 2.65 14.49 -11.93
N ARG A 121 3.96 14.29 -12.10
CA ARG A 121 4.55 13.73 -13.34
C ARG A 121 4.11 12.29 -13.61
N GLY A 122 3.71 11.58 -12.55
CA GLY A 122 3.37 10.17 -12.64
C GLY A 122 4.59 9.28 -12.92
N ARG A 123 4.38 7.98 -12.94
CA ARG A 123 5.39 7.01 -13.37
C ARG A 123 4.73 5.84 -14.08
N THR A 124 5.49 5.22 -14.97
CA THR A 124 5.08 3.98 -15.65
C THR A 124 5.83 2.79 -15.04
N VAL A 125 5.11 1.70 -14.82
CA VAL A 125 5.65 0.45 -14.26
C VAL A 125 5.35 -0.68 -15.24
N GLY A 126 6.40 -1.31 -15.77
CA GLY A 126 6.29 -2.53 -16.57
C GLY A 126 6.33 -3.78 -15.68
N ILE A 127 5.41 -4.69 -15.87
CA ILE A 127 5.36 -5.99 -15.18
C ILE A 127 5.34 -7.09 -16.25
N PRO A 128 6.43 -7.87 -16.41
CA PRO A 128 6.48 -8.93 -17.41
C PRO A 128 5.58 -10.11 -17.00
N TYR A 129 5.27 -10.96 -17.97
CA TYR A 129 4.62 -12.24 -17.67
C TYR A 129 5.52 -13.09 -16.77
N GLY A 130 4.91 -13.67 -15.73
CA GLY A 130 5.59 -14.67 -14.91
C GLY A 130 5.67 -16.02 -15.62
N SER A 131 6.76 -16.75 -15.41
CA SER A 131 6.96 -18.11 -15.95
C SER A 131 5.92 -19.11 -15.46
N THR A 132 5.48 -18.95 -14.21
CA THR A 132 4.47 -19.85 -13.60
C THR A 132 3.08 -19.22 -13.68
N PRO A 133 2.10 -19.84 -14.36
CA PRO A 133 0.76 -19.26 -14.53
C PRO A 133 0.06 -18.88 -13.22
N GLY A 134 0.17 -19.72 -12.18
CA GLY A 134 -0.49 -19.50 -10.89
C GLY A 134 0.05 -18.34 -10.06
N SER A 135 1.28 -17.89 -10.32
CA SER A 135 1.92 -16.74 -9.67
C SER A 135 2.25 -15.59 -10.62
N CYS A 136 1.69 -15.62 -11.84
CA CYS A 136 1.87 -14.55 -12.81
C CYS A 136 0.97 -13.35 -12.48
N PRO A 137 1.53 -12.15 -12.19
CA PRO A 137 0.77 -10.96 -11.85
C PRO A 137 -0.16 -10.52 -12.99
N VAL A 138 0.31 -10.60 -14.22
CA VAL A 138 -0.44 -10.17 -15.43
C VAL A 138 -1.68 -11.04 -15.62
N ARG A 139 -1.51 -12.37 -15.57
CA ARG A 139 -2.63 -13.33 -15.70
C ARG A 139 -3.61 -13.21 -14.54
N ALA A 140 -3.11 -13.04 -13.32
CA ALA A 140 -3.96 -12.89 -12.14
C ALA A 140 -4.80 -11.61 -12.22
N LEU A 141 -4.21 -10.49 -12.64
CA LEU A 141 -4.93 -9.23 -12.77
C LEU A 141 -5.98 -9.30 -13.90
N ARG A 142 -5.62 -9.86 -15.06
CA ARG A 142 -6.57 -10.05 -16.16
C ARG A 142 -7.74 -10.93 -15.72
N ARG A 143 -7.46 -12.08 -15.11
CA ARG A 143 -8.50 -12.97 -14.59
C ARG A 143 -9.45 -12.26 -13.61
N TRP A 144 -8.90 -11.45 -12.72
CA TRP A 144 -9.73 -10.66 -11.79
C TRP A 144 -10.65 -9.69 -12.53
N LEU A 145 -10.11 -8.92 -13.47
CA LEU A 145 -10.89 -7.94 -14.26
C LEU A 145 -12.01 -8.63 -15.04
N ASP A 146 -11.69 -9.74 -15.70
CA ASP A 146 -12.65 -10.51 -16.49
C ASP A 146 -13.77 -11.08 -15.60
N GLN A 147 -13.43 -11.76 -14.50
CA GLN A 147 -14.40 -12.34 -13.57
C GLN A 147 -15.27 -11.31 -12.87
N ALA A 148 -14.71 -10.11 -12.63
CA ALA A 148 -15.42 -9.01 -11.98
C ALA A 148 -16.19 -8.12 -12.96
N GLY A 149 -16.05 -8.33 -14.28
CA GLY A 149 -16.66 -7.49 -15.33
C GLY A 149 -16.15 -6.04 -15.31
N ILE A 150 -14.87 -5.83 -14.92
CA ILE A 150 -14.30 -4.48 -14.77
C ILE A 150 -13.63 -4.07 -16.07
N THR A 151 -14.27 -3.18 -16.81
CA THR A 151 -13.75 -2.57 -18.05
C THR A 151 -13.34 -1.12 -17.88
N LYS A 152 -13.84 -0.44 -16.82
CA LYS A 152 -13.54 0.96 -16.52
C LYS A 152 -13.57 1.25 -15.03
N GLY A 153 -12.89 2.34 -14.65
CA GLY A 153 -12.85 2.83 -13.25
C GLY A 153 -12.00 1.96 -12.34
N PRO A 154 -12.25 1.95 -11.02
CA PRO A 154 -11.37 1.33 -10.03
C PRO A 154 -11.10 -0.15 -10.30
N VAL A 155 -9.84 -0.55 -10.33
CA VAL A 155 -9.41 -1.94 -10.53
C VAL A 155 -9.78 -2.80 -9.33
N PHE A 156 -9.45 -2.35 -8.11
CA PHE A 156 -9.70 -3.15 -6.91
C PHE A 156 -10.93 -2.65 -6.16
N ARG A 157 -11.96 -3.49 -6.15
CA ARG A 157 -13.28 -3.21 -5.58
C ARG A 157 -13.63 -4.20 -4.48
N ALA A 158 -14.60 -3.84 -3.64
CA ALA A 158 -15.13 -4.76 -2.64
C ALA A 158 -15.91 -5.90 -3.31
N VAL A 159 -15.76 -7.10 -2.74
CA VAL A 159 -16.59 -8.26 -3.10
C VAL A 159 -17.45 -8.58 -1.89
N GLY A 160 -18.75 -8.53 -2.06
CA GLY A 160 -19.73 -8.85 -1.04
C GLY A 160 -19.82 -10.36 -0.76
N ARG A 161 -20.54 -10.71 0.31
CA ARG A 161 -20.72 -12.09 0.77
C ARG A 161 -21.25 -13.05 -0.32
N TRP A 162 -22.07 -12.52 -1.23
CA TRP A 162 -22.72 -13.29 -2.29
C TRP A 162 -22.01 -13.15 -3.64
N GLY A 163 -20.72 -12.79 -3.66
CA GLY A 163 -19.96 -12.62 -4.89
C GLY A 163 -20.28 -11.33 -5.68
N ARG A 164 -21.08 -10.41 -5.13
CA ARG A 164 -21.37 -9.14 -5.80
C ARG A 164 -20.16 -8.21 -5.73
N VAL A 165 -19.72 -7.73 -6.88
CA VAL A 165 -18.65 -6.72 -6.99
C VAL A 165 -19.23 -5.33 -6.78
N GLY A 166 -18.66 -4.57 -5.86
CA GLY A 166 -19.05 -3.19 -5.62
C GLY A 166 -18.47 -2.25 -6.71
N GLU A 167 -18.97 -1.03 -6.75
CA GLU A 167 -18.51 -0.02 -7.71
C GLU A 167 -17.34 0.81 -7.17
N ARG A 168 -17.24 0.96 -5.86
CA ARG A 168 -16.25 1.81 -5.21
C ARG A 168 -14.91 1.09 -5.05
N ARG A 169 -13.82 1.86 -5.14
CA ARG A 169 -12.46 1.37 -4.88
C ARG A 169 -12.30 0.89 -3.44
N LEU A 170 -11.40 -0.05 -3.22
CA LEU A 170 -10.95 -0.40 -1.88
C LEU A 170 -10.25 0.80 -1.23
N SER A 171 -10.32 0.90 0.11
CA SER A 171 -9.43 1.80 0.84
C SER A 171 -8.08 1.12 1.11
N ASP A 172 -7.05 1.93 1.35
CA ASP A 172 -5.71 1.45 1.72
C ASP A 172 -5.72 0.63 3.03
N GLN A 173 -6.66 0.93 3.93
CA GLN A 173 -6.89 0.14 5.16
C GLN A 173 -7.42 -1.26 4.86
N VAL A 174 -8.31 -1.40 3.87
CA VAL A 174 -8.81 -2.71 3.44
C VAL A 174 -7.69 -3.53 2.82
N VAL A 175 -6.83 -2.92 2.00
CA VAL A 175 -5.62 -3.59 1.46
C VAL A 175 -4.73 -4.09 2.59
N ALA A 176 -4.48 -3.27 3.63
CA ALA A 176 -3.70 -3.70 4.78
C ALA A 176 -4.33 -4.89 5.51
N ARG A 177 -5.67 -4.95 5.60
CA ARG A 177 -6.38 -6.09 6.20
C ARG A 177 -6.27 -7.35 5.36
N ILE A 178 -6.39 -7.24 4.04
CA ILE A 178 -6.22 -8.35 3.10
C ILE A 178 -4.82 -8.94 3.24
N ILE A 179 -3.78 -8.09 3.18
CA ILE A 179 -2.39 -8.53 3.34
C ILE A 179 -2.21 -9.25 4.68
N LYS A 180 -2.64 -8.63 5.79
CA LYS A 180 -2.51 -9.22 7.13
C LYS A 180 -3.23 -10.56 7.25
N LYS A 181 -4.46 -10.66 6.70
CA LYS A 181 -5.25 -11.89 6.71
C LYS A 181 -4.49 -13.05 6.07
N HIS A 182 -3.90 -12.82 4.89
CA HIS A 182 -3.23 -13.90 4.15
C HIS A 182 -1.80 -14.16 4.66
N VAL A 183 -1.08 -13.14 5.14
CA VAL A 183 0.27 -13.31 5.72
C VAL A 183 0.20 -13.98 7.10
N ALA A 184 -0.87 -13.77 7.87
CA ALA A 184 -1.06 -14.48 9.15
C ALA A 184 -1.13 -16.01 8.99
N ALA A 185 -1.42 -16.51 7.80
CA ALA A 185 -1.39 -17.95 7.50
C ALA A 185 0.03 -18.53 7.36
N LEU A 186 1.06 -17.69 7.43
CA LEU A 186 2.48 -18.14 7.40
C LEU A 186 3.03 -18.50 8.78
N GLY A 187 2.27 -18.28 9.88
CA GLY A 187 2.68 -18.47 11.27
C GLY A 187 3.22 -17.19 11.91
#